data_dcb353f032a42a79fa788d2a12ab939d
#
_entry.id   dcb353f032a42a79fa788d2a12ab939d
#
_cell.length_a   1.000
_cell.length_b   1.000
_cell.length_c   1.000
_cell.angle_alpha   90.00
_cell.angle_beta   90.00
_cell.angle_gamma   90.00
#
_symmetry.space_group_name_H-M   'P 1'
#
loop_
_entity.id
_entity.type
_entity.pdbx_description
1 polymer ?
#
loop_
_entity_poly.entity_id
_entity_poly.type
_entity_poly.pdbx_seq_one_letter_code
_entity_poly.pdbx_strand_id
1 'polypeptide(L)'
;MESPRAEREPSPEAAAAAAAAESRELAVLREMMPRARREGEEPQVPDEQLRSNDQLQQDEMMALEAIYGDNIGLFCEKAGLRSFEIHVHCEIPDDLSVSAELFQGVDDHDLKSRFFDTFSVQHLPPMLLTCLMPLSYPSHHPPYFTLSVQWLDSVKISSLCDMLDSIWAQQPGQEILYEWVQWLQSYALSHVGFGDGIVIRQSDMMIGPVDVRAVGKIVSVESVVQCLISYNEEQCHESFLNGLHDCMICFCEHPGLDFIKLPCLHYYCRRCMETYSRMHVKEGNGYGIVVSW
;
A
#
# COMPACT_ATOMS: atom_id res chain seq x y z
N MET A 1 -17.77 30.07 -13.66
CA MET A 1 -17.58 30.28 -12.22
C MET A 1 -17.60 28.86 -11.62
N GLU A 2 -16.43 28.25 -11.55
CA GLU A 2 -16.27 26.93 -10.94
C GLU A 2 -16.10 27.10 -9.43
N SER A 3 -16.95 26.41 -8.66
CA SER A 3 -16.80 26.31 -7.21
C SER A 3 -15.66 25.34 -6.90
N PRO A 4 -14.76 25.64 -5.95
CA PRO A 4 -13.68 24.73 -5.58
C PRO A 4 -14.24 23.48 -4.91
N ARG A 5 -13.77 22.31 -5.37
CA ARG A 5 -13.98 21.00 -4.77
C ARG A 5 -13.53 21.04 -3.30
N ALA A 6 -14.43 20.72 -2.41
CA ALA A 6 -14.08 20.47 -1.01
C ALA A 6 -13.35 19.11 -0.94
N GLU A 7 -12.05 19.16 -0.80
CA GLU A 7 -11.26 18.01 -0.36
C GLU A 7 -11.79 17.56 1.00
N ARG A 8 -12.17 16.30 1.08
CA ARG A 8 -12.64 15.71 2.34
C ARG A 8 -11.40 15.51 3.21
N GLU A 9 -11.19 16.40 4.18
CA GLU A 9 -10.16 16.23 5.19
C GLU A 9 -10.34 14.87 5.89
N PRO A 10 -9.25 14.10 6.07
CA PRO A 10 -9.32 12.83 6.80
C PRO A 10 -9.83 13.10 8.22
N SER A 11 -10.56 12.13 8.77
CA SER A 11 -11.08 12.28 10.14
C SER A 11 -9.93 12.52 11.12
N PRO A 12 -10.12 13.30 12.21
CA PRO A 12 -9.06 13.59 13.18
C PRO A 12 -8.44 12.32 13.79
N GLU A 13 -9.21 11.24 13.89
CA GLU A 13 -8.72 9.92 14.35
C GLU A 13 -7.83 9.23 13.30
N ALA A 14 -8.17 9.31 12.01
CA ALA A 14 -7.35 8.75 10.95
C ALA A 14 -6.04 9.54 10.78
N ALA A 15 -6.08 10.87 10.88
CA ALA A 15 -4.90 11.72 10.88
C ALA A 15 -4.01 11.49 12.12
N ALA A 16 -4.58 11.29 13.30
CA ALA A 16 -3.84 10.98 14.50
C ALA A 16 -3.23 9.56 14.48
N ALA A 17 -3.93 8.58 13.89
CA ALA A 17 -3.40 7.23 13.71
C ALA A 17 -2.28 7.18 12.67
N ALA A 18 -2.38 7.93 11.57
CA ALA A 18 -1.33 8.08 10.58
C ALA A 18 -0.11 8.78 11.17
N ALA A 19 -0.28 9.88 11.91
CA ALA A 19 0.81 10.58 12.59
C ALA A 19 1.49 9.73 13.68
N ALA A 20 0.76 8.83 14.35
CA ALA A 20 1.32 7.90 15.34
C ALA A 20 2.10 6.76 14.67
N ALA A 21 1.67 6.27 13.50
CA ALA A 21 2.39 5.28 12.71
C ALA A 21 3.67 5.88 12.12
N GLU A 22 3.57 7.07 11.53
CA GLU A 22 4.69 7.87 11.05
C GLU A 22 5.78 8.08 12.11
N SER A 23 5.36 8.39 13.35
CA SER A 23 6.27 8.53 14.49
C SER A 23 7.05 7.25 14.83
N ARG A 24 6.47 6.07 14.61
CA ARG A 24 7.09 4.78 14.96
C ARG A 24 8.18 4.37 13.96
N GLU A 25 7.90 4.47 12.67
CA GLU A 25 8.85 4.12 11.61
C GLU A 25 10.05 5.06 11.59
N LEU A 26 9.81 6.36 11.69
CA LEU A 26 10.87 7.35 11.87
C LEU A 26 11.65 7.18 13.18
N ALA A 27 11.01 6.72 14.26
CA ALA A 27 11.70 6.45 15.51
C ALA A 27 12.68 5.28 15.36
N VAL A 28 12.30 4.20 14.64
CA VAL A 28 13.18 3.07 14.33
C VAL A 28 14.39 3.56 13.51
N LEU A 29 14.16 4.34 12.46
CA LEU A 29 15.24 4.88 11.61
C LEU A 29 16.21 5.77 12.39
N ARG A 30 15.69 6.61 13.28
CA ARG A 30 16.50 7.45 14.16
C ARG A 30 17.33 6.67 15.19
N GLU A 31 16.84 5.52 15.61
CA GLU A 31 17.55 4.64 16.52
C GLU A 31 18.67 3.85 15.80
N MET A 32 18.46 3.49 14.54
CA MET A 32 19.45 2.80 13.71
C MET A 32 20.69 3.66 13.46
N MET A 33 20.55 4.94 13.15
CA MET A 33 21.67 5.86 12.88
C MET A 33 22.69 5.99 14.03
N PRO A 34 22.29 6.29 15.29
CA PRO A 34 23.26 6.38 16.39
C PRO A 34 23.90 5.04 16.71
N ARG A 35 23.27 3.91 16.36
CA ARG A 35 23.81 2.57 16.51
C ARG A 35 24.92 2.33 15.50
N ALA A 36 24.66 2.60 14.22
CA ALA A 36 25.65 2.51 13.16
C ALA A 36 26.88 3.41 13.43
N ARG A 37 26.68 4.65 13.91
CA ARG A 37 27.77 5.54 14.34
C ARG A 37 28.61 4.98 15.48
N ARG A 38 27.99 4.32 16.47
CA ARG A 38 28.69 3.68 17.59
C ARG A 38 29.43 2.44 17.20
N GLU A 39 28.92 1.70 16.24
CA GLU A 39 29.53 0.48 15.69
C GLU A 39 30.61 0.79 14.65
N GLY A 40 30.82 2.07 14.29
CA GLY A 40 31.85 2.51 13.35
C GLY A 40 31.50 2.29 11.89
N GLU A 41 30.25 2.02 11.60
CA GLU A 41 29.75 1.77 10.23
C GLU A 41 29.62 3.06 9.40
N GLU A 42 29.52 4.21 10.05
CA GLU A 42 29.44 5.50 9.34
C GLU A 42 30.85 6.10 9.14
N PRO A 43 31.38 6.10 7.91
CA PRO A 43 32.72 6.60 7.64
C PRO A 43 32.81 8.13 7.81
N GLN A 44 34.01 8.64 8.17
CA GLN A 44 34.27 10.07 8.11
C GLN A 44 34.45 10.48 6.65
N VAL A 45 33.52 11.28 6.14
CA VAL A 45 33.50 11.73 4.76
C VAL A 45 34.11 13.14 4.68
N PRO A 46 35.02 13.43 3.73
CA PRO A 46 35.57 14.79 3.53
C PRO A 46 34.47 15.79 3.17
N ASP A 47 34.67 17.06 3.56
CA ASP A 47 33.70 18.14 3.32
C ASP A 47 33.31 18.31 1.84
N GLU A 48 34.26 18.10 0.91
CA GLU A 48 34.00 18.17 -0.54
C GLU A 48 33.00 17.03 -0.96
N GLN A 49 33.22 15.84 -0.46
CA GLN A 49 32.35 14.70 -0.72
C GLN A 49 30.96 14.89 -0.09
N LEU A 50 30.89 15.49 1.12
CA LEU A 50 29.60 15.82 1.75
C LEU A 50 28.77 16.77 0.89
N ARG A 51 29.40 17.79 0.27
CA ARG A 51 28.70 18.70 -0.65
C ARG A 51 28.23 17.99 -1.92
N SER A 52 29.07 17.08 -2.45
CA SER A 52 28.69 16.27 -3.61
C SER A 52 27.51 15.36 -3.29
N ASN A 53 27.54 14.67 -2.14
CA ASN A 53 26.46 13.84 -1.67
C ASN A 53 25.16 14.64 -1.47
N ASP A 54 25.24 15.83 -0.88
CA ASP A 54 24.10 16.71 -0.67
C ASP A 54 23.40 17.07 -1.99
N GLN A 55 24.19 17.39 -3.03
CA GLN A 55 23.66 17.69 -4.35
C GLN A 55 23.00 16.46 -4.98
N LEU A 56 23.67 15.29 -4.94
CA LEU A 56 23.12 14.03 -5.47
C LEU A 56 21.81 13.65 -4.78
N GLN A 57 21.75 13.73 -3.44
CA GLN A 57 20.52 13.49 -2.70
C GLN A 57 19.40 14.45 -3.11
N GLN A 58 19.69 15.72 -3.34
CA GLN A 58 18.71 16.69 -3.79
C GLN A 58 18.20 16.38 -5.18
N ASP A 59 19.09 16.05 -6.11
CA ASP A 59 18.75 15.72 -7.49
C ASP A 59 17.91 14.42 -7.54
N GLU A 60 18.27 13.39 -6.76
CA GLU A 60 17.51 12.15 -6.64
C GLU A 60 16.11 12.41 -6.07
N MET A 61 15.98 13.22 -5.01
CA MET A 61 14.68 13.58 -4.45
C MET A 61 13.77 14.29 -5.45
N MET A 62 14.30 15.26 -6.21
CA MET A 62 13.53 15.93 -7.26
C MET A 62 13.08 14.96 -8.36
N ALA A 63 13.92 13.99 -8.72
CA ALA A 63 13.57 12.95 -9.68
C ALA A 63 12.46 12.04 -9.16
N LEU A 64 12.57 11.59 -7.90
CA LEU A 64 11.56 10.74 -7.26
C LEU A 64 10.21 11.46 -7.13
N GLU A 65 10.19 12.74 -6.73
CA GLU A 65 8.98 13.55 -6.70
C GLU A 65 8.33 13.68 -8.08
N ALA A 66 9.13 13.90 -9.12
CA ALA A 66 8.63 14.01 -10.48
C ALA A 66 8.05 12.67 -11.01
N ILE A 67 8.60 11.53 -10.59
CA ILE A 67 8.18 10.20 -11.04
C ILE A 67 6.98 9.69 -10.23
N TYR A 68 7.01 9.82 -8.91
CA TYR A 68 6.03 9.18 -8.02
C TYR A 68 4.91 10.12 -7.57
N GLY A 69 5.06 11.44 -7.74
CA GLY A 69 4.00 12.43 -7.49
C GLY A 69 3.36 12.28 -6.11
N ASP A 70 2.07 12.02 -6.07
CA ASP A 70 1.29 11.88 -4.83
C ASP A 70 1.63 10.62 -4.01
N ASN A 71 2.41 9.68 -4.58
CA ASN A 71 2.86 8.48 -3.88
C ASN A 71 4.12 8.71 -3.03
N ILE A 72 4.73 9.89 -3.06
CA ILE A 72 5.85 10.26 -2.21
C ILE A 72 5.47 11.35 -1.21
N GLY A 73 5.70 11.08 0.08
CA GLY A 73 5.54 12.03 1.17
C GLY A 73 6.90 12.49 1.69
N LEU A 74 7.12 13.80 1.72
CA LEU A 74 8.34 14.37 2.28
C LEU A 74 8.17 14.67 3.77
N PHE A 75 9.11 14.20 4.58
CA PHE A 75 9.20 14.60 5.97
C PHE A 75 10.18 15.76 6.12
N CYS A 76 9.83 16.68 7.01
CA CYS A 76 10.62 17.87 7.26
C CYS A 76 12.07 17.54 7.67
N GLU A 77 13.03 18.22 7.05
CA GLU A 77 14.44 18.15 7.41
C GLU A 77 14.64 18.51 8.90
N LYS A 78 14.98 17.51 9.71
CA LYS A 78 15.47 17.75 11.07
C LYS A 78 16.95 17.43 11.11
N ALA A 79 17.76 18.40 11.52
CA ALA A 79 19.22 18.28 11.64
C ALA A 79 19.97 18.06 10.30
N GLY A 80 19.46 18.55 9.17
CA GLY A 80 20.12 18.42 7.85
C GLY A 80 20.04 17.03 7.22
N LEU A 81 19.13 16.17 7.72
CA LEU A 81 18.89 14.84 7.16
C LEU A 81 17.55 14.84 6.42
N ARG A 82 17.56 14.32 5.19
CA ARG A 82 16.35 14.13 4.38
C ARG A 82 15.69 12.83 4.73
N SER A 83 14.38 12.88 5.04
CA SER A 83 13.56 11.70 5.24
C SER A 83 12.27 11.81 4.42
N PHE A 84 11.80 10.68 3.92
CA PHE A 84 10.60 10.60 3.08
C PHE A 84 9.99 9.20 3.16
N GLU A 85 8.78 9.08 2.66
CA GLU A 85 8.12 7.79 2.47
C GLU A 85 7.59 7.68 1.03
N ILE A 86 7.60 6.48 0.50
CA ILE A 86 7.04 6.16 -0.82
C ILE A 86 6.04 5.03 -0.66
N HIS A 87 4.82 5.24 -1.21
CA HIS A 87 3.81 4.21 -1.38
C HIS A 87 4.12 3.42 -2.66
N VAL A 88 4.67 2.23 -2.49
CA VAL A 88 5.10 1.38 -3.60
C VAL A 88 3.97 0.42 -3.97
N HIS A 89 3.34 0.64 -5.13
CA HIS A 89 2.30 -0.23 -5.66
C HIS A 89 2.93 -1.34 -6.51
N CYS A 90 2.66 -2.61 -6.15
CA CYS A 90 3.12 -3.74 -6.94
C CYS A 90 2.41 -3.81 -8.29
N GLU A 91 3.15 -4.15 -9.33
CA GLU A 91 2.59 -4.53 -10.62
C GLU A 91 1.92 -5.91 -10.49
N ILE A 92 0.61 -5.96 -10.72
CA ILE A 92 -0.18 -7.18 -10.65
C ILE A 92 -0.97 -7.38 -11.95
N PRO A 93 -1.31 -8.64 -12.30
CA PRO A 93 -2.24 -8.90 -13.40
C PRO A 93 -3.64 -8.37 -13.06
N ASP A 94 -4.47 -8.14 -14.09
CA ASP A 94 -5.82 -7.56 -13.97
C ASP A 94 -6.72 -8.32 -12.96
N ASP A 95 -6.51 -9.62 -12.80
CA ASP A 95 -7.23 -10.48 -11.87
C ASP A 95 -6.25 -11.36 -11.09
N LEU A 96 -5.60 -10.81 -10.08
CA LEU A 96 -4.71 -11.58 -9.20
C LEU A 96 -5.53 -12.47 -8.27
N SER A 97 -5.33 -13.80 -8.38
CA SER A 97 -5.99 -14.77 -7.50
C SER A 97 -5.40 -14.76 -6.10
N VAL A 98 -6.27 -14.70 -5.11
CA VAL A 98 -5.91 -14.81 -3.68
C VAL A 98 -6.64 -16.01 -3.09
N SER A 99 -5.90 -16.94 -2.49
CA SER A 99 -6.42 -18.12 -1.78
C SER A 99 -6.03 -18.06 -0.32
N ALA A 100 -6.99 -18.10 0.58
CA ALA A 100 -6.78 -18.04 2.02
C ALA A 100 -7.24 -19.32 2.71
N GLU A 101 -6.39 -19.89 3.57
CA GLU A 101 -6.73 -21.03 4.42
C GLU A 101 -7.44 -20.53 5.67
N LEU A 102 -8.74 -20.76 5.75
CA LEU A 102 -9.58 -20.37 6.88
C LEU A 102 -10.00 -21.59 7.70
N PHE A 103 -10.28 -21.36 8.99
CA PHE A 103 -10.77 -22.40 9.91
C PHE A 103 -12.21 -22.12 10.28
N GLN A 104 -13.10 -23.05 9.98
CA GLN A 104 -14.48 -22.97 10.46
C GLN A 104 -14.57 -23.66 11.82
N GLY A 105 -14.90 -22.87 12.86
CA GLY A 105 -15.25 -23.43 14.16
C GLY A 105 -16.62 -24.05 14.10
N VAL A 106 -16.68 -25.39 14.20
CA VAL A 106 -17.91 -26.07 14.52
C VAL A 106 -17.88 -26.34 16.03
N ASP A 107 -18.87 -25.83 16.75
CA ASP A 107 -19.08 -26.10 18.17
C ASP A 107 -19.44 -27.60 18.32
N ASP A 108 -18.47 -28.48 18.25
CA ASP A 108 -18.49 -29.81 18.88
C ASP A 108 -17.11 -30.48 18.70
N HIS A 109 -16.78 -31.31 19.63
CA HIS A 109 -15.51 -31.91 20.01
C HIS A 109 -14.69 -32.69 18.96
N ASP A 110 -14.74 -32.42 17.64
CA ASP A 110 -13.73 -32.98 16.73
C ASP A 110 -13.72 -32.30 15.34
N LEU A 111 -12.50 -32.12 14.80
CA LEU A 111 -12.13 -31.68 13.47
C LEU A 111 -12.45 -30.19 13.09
N LYS A 112 -11.45 -29.34 13.30
CA LYS A 112 -11.37 -28.06 12.56
C LYS A 112 -11.35 -28.37 11.06
N SER A 113 -12.46 -28.08 10.38
CA SER A 113 -12.53 -28.19 8.93
C SER A 113 -11.75 -27.05 8.32
N ARG A 114 -10.69 -27.37 7.57
CA ARG A 114 -9.94 -26.42 6.76
C ARG A 114 -10.70 -26.22 5.46
N PHE A 115 -10.89 -24.96 5.07
CA PHE A 115 -11.38 -24.65 3.73
C PHE A 115 -10.55 -23.51 3.14
N PHE A 116 -10.43 -23.51 1.81
CA PHE A 116 -9.80 -22.41 1.10
C PHE A 116 -10.90 -21.51 0.55
N ASP A 117 -10.84 -20.24 0.92
CA ASP A 117 -11.60 -19.20 0.26
C ASP A 117 -10.73 -18.59 -0.83
N THR A 118 -11.30 -18.41 -2.03
CA THR A 118 -10.57 -17.89 -3.18
C THR A 118 -11.35 -16.75 -3.80
N PHE A 119 -10.66 -15.61 -3.96
CA PHE A 119 -11.20 -14.40 -4.57
C PHE A 119 -10.14 -13.74 -5.46
N SER A 120 -10.55 -12.78 -6.29
CA SER A 120 -9.63 -12.02 -7.14
C SER A 120 -9.54 -10.59 -6.65
N VAL A 121 -8.38 -9.98 -6.83
CA VAL A 121 -8.14 -8.56 -6.58
C VAL A 121 -7.48 -7.89 -7.79
N GLN A 122 -7.84 -6.64 -8.05
CA GLN A 122 -7.24 -5.77 -9.07
C GLN A 122 -6.28 -4.75 -8.45
N HIS A 123 -6.33 -4.60 -7.14
CA HIS A 123 -5.51 -3.66 -6.39
C HIS A 123 -5.00 -4.30 -5.09
N LEU A 124 -3.72 -4.10 -4.80
CA LEU A 124 -3.09 -4.47 -3.52
C LEU A 124 -2.76 -3.22 -2.71
N PRO A 125 -2.91 -3.26 -1.37
CA PRO A 125 -2.40 -2.17 -0.54
C PRO A 125 -0.92 -1.93 -0.82
N PRO A 126 -0.47 -0.67 -0.93
CA PRO A 126 0.92 -0.37 -1.21
C PRO A 126 1.84 -0.84 -0.10
N MET A 127 3.08 -1.14 -0.47
CA MET A 127 4.19 -1.26 0.47
C MET A 127 4.68 0.15 0.81
N LEU A 128 4.86 0.45 2.09
CA LEU A 128 5.37 1.73 2.55
C LEU A 128 6.86 1.62 2.79
N LEU A 129 7.65 2.26 1.94
CA LEU A 129 9.09 2.38 2.07
C LEU A 129 9.41 3.74 2.71
N THR A 130 9.84 3.75 3.97
CA THR A 130 10.26 4.96 4.68
C THR A 130 11.78 5.00 4.72
N CYS A 131 12.37 6.11 4.25
CA CYS A 131 13.81 6.28 4.12
C CYS A 131 14.33 7.49 4.88
N LEU A 132 15.59 7.37 5.32
CA LEU A 132 16.39 8.46 5.89
C LEU A 132 17.75 8.44 5.22
N MET A 133 18.13 9.53 4.55
CA MET A 133 19.43 9.67 3.86
C MET A 133 20.50 10.14 4.86
N PRO A 134 21.56 9.32 5.14
CA PRO A 134 22.71 9.79 5.89
C PRO A 134 23.58 10.74 5.04
N LEU A 135 24.39 11.57 5.67
CA LEU A 135 25.30 12.48 4.95
C LEU A 135 26.35 11.73 4.09
N SER A 136 26.62 10.48 4.45
CA SER A 136 27.51 9.57 3.72
C SER A 136 26.90 8.92 2.48
N TYR A 137 25.58 9.04 2.29
CA TYR A 137 24.89 8.57 1.08
C TYR A 137 25.04 9.59 -0.06
N PRO A 138 25.19 9.15 -1.33
CA PRO A 138 25.32 7.77 -1.80
C PRO A 138 26.76 7.22 -1.75
N SER A 139 27.76 8.03 -1.46
CA SER A 139 29.18 7.69 -1.69
C SER A 139 29.68 6.50 -0.86
N HIS A 140 29.21 6.32 0.37
CA HIS A 140 29.77 5.33 1.31
C HIS A 140 28.72 4.47 2.02
N HIS A 141 27.49 4.96 2.16
CA HIS A 141 26.45 4.26 2.91
C HIS A 141 25.11 4.34 2.16
N PRO A 142 24.28 3.25 2.17
CA PRO A 142 22.92 3.31 1.66
C PRO A 142 22.02 4.19 2.52
N PRO A 143 20.81 4.51 2.05
CA PRO A 143 19.78 5.07 2.91
C PRO A 143 19.44 4.11 4.05
N TYR A 144 19.18 4.63 5.24
CA TYR A 144 18.47 3.86 6.26
C TYR A 144 17.02 3.74 5.85
N PHE A 145 16.42 2.57 5.99
CA PHE A 145 15.03 2.37 5.59
C PHE A 145 14.27 1.42 6.51
N THR A 146 12.95 1.54 6.47
CA THR A 146 12.00 0.53 6.96
C THR A 146 11.03 0.21 5.84
N LEU A 147 10.57 -1.04 5.80
CA LEU A 147 9.55 -1.50 4.86
C LEU A 147 8.34 -2.00 5.64
N SER A 148 7.21 -1.32 5.48
CA SER A 148 5.95 -1.67 6.13
C SER A 148 4.96 -2.23 5.11
N VAL A 149 4.44 -3.43 5.38
CA VAL A 149 3.46 -4.09 4.51
C VAL A 149 2.35 -4.71 5.36
N GLN A 150 1.10 -4.34 5.05
CA GLN A 150 -0.04 -4.75 5.87
C GLN A 150 -0.51 -6.18 5.61
N TRP A 151 -0.16 -6.76 4.48
CA TRP A 151 -0.63 -8.06 3.98
C TRP A 151 0.47 -9.11 3.84
N LEU A 152 1.71 -8.79 4.20
CA LEU A 152 2.83 -9.73 4.27
C LEU A 152 3.25 -10.01 5.72
N ASP A 153 3.69 -11.24 5.97
CA ASP A 153 4.34 -11.59 7.23
C ASP A 153 5.75 -10.98 7.35
N SER A 154 6.23 -10.81 8.57
CA SER A 154 7.51 -10.16 8.83
C SER A 154 8.71 -10.90 8.24
N VAL A 155 8.63 -12.22 8.03
CA VAL A 155 9.73 -13.01 7.43
C VAL A 155 9.86 -12.70 5.95
N LYS A 156 8.73 -12.60 5.23
CA LYS A 156 8.71 -12.19 3.82
C LYS A 156 9.19 -10.75 3.67
N ILE A 157 8.75 -9.83 4.55
CA ILE A 157 9.23 -8.45 4.53
C ILE A 157 10.74 -8.39 4.80
N SER A 158 11.28 -9.20 5.73
CA SER A 158 12.73 -9.29 5.97
C SER A 158 13.48 -9.73 4.73
N SER A 159 12.95 -10.72 4.00
CA SER A 159 13.55 -11.17 2.72
C SER A 159 13.57 -10.07 1.66
N LEU A 160 12.56 -9.19 1.64
CA LEU A 160 12.58 -8.00 0.77
C LEU A 160 13.65 -7.01 1.21
N CYS A 161 13.82 -6.78 2.51
CA CYS A 161 14.88 -5.92 3.04
C CYS A 161 16.28 -6.43 2.66
N ASP A 162 16.53 -7.74 2.79
CA ASP A 162 17.80 -8.37 2.39
C ASP A 162 18.08 -8.18 0.89
N MET A 163 17.02 -8.18 0.07
CA MET A 163 17.17 -7.96 -1.36
C MET A 163 17.52 -6.51 -1.69
N LEU A 164 16.92 -5.53 -1.01
CA LEU A 164 17.29 -4.12 -1.16
C LEU A 164 18.76 -3.88 -0.79
N ASP A 165 19.24 -4.50 0.29
CA ASP A 165 20.68 -4.46 0.65
C ASP A 165 21.56 -5.09 -0.44
N SER A 166 21.10 -6.18 -1.04
CA SER A 166 21.82 -6.87 -2.12
C SER A 166 21.92 -6.01 -3.38
N ILE A 167 20.86 -5.25 -3.71
CA ILE A 167 20.85 -4.30 -4.83
C ILE A 167 21.87 -3.19 -4.58
N TRP A 168 21.89 -2.61 -3.37
CA TRP A 168 22.91 -1.61 -3.00
C TRP A 168 24.33 -2.16 -3.11
N ALA A 169 24.57 -3.38 -2.62
CA ALA A 169 25.89 -4.01 -2.64
C ALA A 169 26.44 -4.23 -4.06
N GLN A 170 25.58 -4.29 -5.08
CA GLN A 170 25.98 -4.42 -6.48
C GLN A 170 26.36 -3.07 -7.12
N GLN A 171 25.87 -1.96 -6.58
CA GLN A 171 26.06 -0.60 -7.13
C GLN A 171 26.48 0.41 -6.03
N PRO A 172 27.53 0.13 -5.26
CA PRO A 172 27.90 1.01 -4.17
C PRO A 172 28.35 2.37 -4.70
N GLY A 173 27.94 3.44 -4.02
CA GLY A 173 28.32 4.80 -4.38
C GLY A 173 27.45 5.49 -5.42
N GLN A 174 26.32 4.87 -5.79
CA GLN A 174 25.33 5.43 -6.71
C GLN A 174 24.00 5.70 -5.98
N GLU A 175 23.18 6.58 -6.54
CA GLU A 175 21.79 6.76 -6.11
C GLU A 175 21.01 5.46 -6.36
N ILE A 176 20.29 4.96 -5.35
CA ILE A 176 19.71 3.61 -5.38
C ILE A 176 18.20 3.57 -5.22
N LEU A 177 17.59 4.65 -4.79
CA LEU A 177 16.19 4.63 -4.38
C LEU A 177 15.23 4.31 -5.54
N TYR A 178 15.51 4.83 -6.72
CA TYR A 178 14.73 4.48 -7.91
C TYR A 178 14.77 2.97 -8.20
N GLU A 179 15.97 2.37 -8.15
CA GLU A 179 16.17 0.94 -8.37
C GLU A 179 15.44 0.10 -7.30
N TRP A 180 15.47 0.52 -6.04
CA TRP A 180 14.74 -0.15 -4.97
C TRP A 180 13.23 -0.14 -5.22
N VAL A 181 12.67 1.01 -5.56
CA VAL A 181 11.24 1.14 -5.82
C VAL A 181 10.83 0.33 -7.05
N GLN A 182 11.58 0.43 -8.14
CA GLN A 182 11.32 -0.35 -9.37
C GLN A 182 11.37 -1.86 -9.10
N TRP A 183 12.37 -2.31 -8.33
CA TRP A 183 12.47 -3.72 -7.98
C TRP A 183 11.28 -4.17 -7.11
N LEU A 184 10.89 -3.39 -6.12
CA LEU A 184 9.72 -3.69 -5.28
C LEU A 184 8.42 -3.73 -6.10
N GLN A 185 8.24 -2.82 -7.05
CA GLN A 185 7.07 -2.80 -7.93
C GLN A 185 6.96 -4.05 -8.79
N SER A 186 8.04 -4.43 -9.44
CA SER A 186 7.99 -5.47 -10.49
C SER A 186 8.33 -6.86 -9.99
N TYR A 187 9.12 -7.01 -8.92
CA TYR A 187 9.67 -8.33 -8.53
C TYR A 187 9.32 -8.78 -7.12
N ALA A 188 8.83 -7.91 -6.24
CA ALA A 188 8.58 -8.28 -4.84
C ALA A 188 7.63 -9.47 -4.71
N LEU A 189 6.52 -9.51 -5.46
CA LEU A 189 5.54 -10.61 -5.41
C LEU A 189 6.17 -11.95 -5.80
N SER A 190 6.90 -12.00 -6.91
CA SER A 190 7.58 -13.22 -7.35
C SER A 190 8.66 -13.66 -6.37
N HIS A 191 9.40 -12.72 -5.77
CA HIS A 191 10.44 -12.99 -4.78
C HIS A 191 9.88 -13.64 -3.50
N VAL A 192 8.71 -13.20 -3.03
CA VAL A 192 8.05 -13.79 -1.85
C VAL A 192 7.19 -15.02 -2.19
N GLY A 193 7.27 -15.52 -3.43
CA GLY A 193 6.58 -16.75 -3.87
C GLY A 193 5.13 -16.56 -4.33
N PHE A 194 4.74 -15.35 -4.70
CA PHE A 194 3.39 -14.99 -5.14
C PHE A 194 3.28 -14.71 -6.65
N GLY A 195 4.18 -15.29 -7.45
CA GLY A 195 4.20 -15.06 -8.91
C GLY A 195 2.93 -15.52 -9.64
N ASP A 196 2.30 -16.61 -9.20
CA ASP A 196 1.10 -17.18 -9.80
C ASP A 196 -0.19 -16.83 -9.03
N GLY A 197 -0.10 -16.12 -7.92
CA GLY A 197 -1.20 -15.76 -7.01
C GLY A 197 -0.77 -15.74 -5.56
N ILE A 198 -1.58 -15.09 -4.73
CA ILE A 198 -1.31 -14.98 -3.30
C ILE A 198 -1.94 -16.17 -2.58
N VAL A 199 -1.12 -16.92 -1.85
CA VAL A 199 -1.60 -18.01 -0.97
C VAL A 199 -1.29 -17.64 0.47
N ILE A 200 -2.34 -17.47 1.27
CA ILE A 200 -2.25 -17.08 2.68
C ILE A 200 -2.62 -18.28 3.55
N ARG A 201 -1.65 -18.76 4.34
CA ARG A 201 -1.86 -19.87 5.27
C ARG A 201 -1.45 -19.48 6.68
N GLN A 202 -2.14 -20.02 7.67
CA GLN A 202 -1.76 -19.82 9.07
C GLN A 202 -0.35 -20.38 9.37
N SER A 203 0.05 -21.46 8.70
CA SER A 203 1.39 -22.04 8.82
C SER A 203 2.52 -21.12 8.33
N ASP A 204 2.22 -20.25 7.37
CA ASP A 204 3.20 -19.36 6.74
C ASP A 204 3.45 -18.08 7.58
N MET A 205 2.60 -17.86 8.60
CA MET A 205 2.76 -16.78 9.59
C MET A 205 3.79 -17.16 10.69
N MET A 206 4.86 -17.86 10.31
CA MET A 206 5.82 -18.41 11.24
C MET A 206 6.78 -17.36 11.80
N ILE A 207 7.13 -17.52 13.09
CA ILE A 207 8.11 -16.72 13.81
C ILE A 207 9.51 -17.17 13.36
N GLY A 208 10.11 -16.42 12.45
CA GLY A 208 11.52 -16.53 12.08
C GLY A 208 12.33 -15.36 12.67
N PRO A 209 13.65 -15.34 12.45
CA PRO A 209 14.43 -14.14 12.70
C PRO A 209 13.88 -13.01 11.82
N VAL A 210 13.45 -11.93 12.47
CA VAL A 210 12.82 -10.78 11.80
C VAL A 210 13.82 -9.63 11.81
N ASP A 211 14.05 -9.06 10.63
CA ASP A 211 14.79 -7.81 10.50
C ASP A 211 14.01 -6.67 11.21
N VAL A 212 14.72 -5.85 11.96
CA VAL A 212 14.11 -4.70 12.67
C VAL A 212 13.47 -3.68 11.72
N ARG A 213 13.89 -3.68 10.46
CA ARG A 213 13.35 -2.83 9.38
C ARG A 213 12.03 -3.35 8.81
N ALA A 214 11.72 -4.62 9.04
CA ALA A 214 10.49 -5.26 8.56
C ALA A 214 9.33 -4.95 9.50
N VAL A 215 8.42 -4.06 9.06
CA VAL A 215 7.25 -3.64 9.83
C VAL A 215 6.01 -4.35 9.31
N GLY A 216 5.63 -5.45 9.96
CA GLY A 216 4.41 -6.20 9.67
C GLY A 216 3.38 -6.07 10.79
N LYS A 217 2.09 -6.03 10.44
CA LYS A 217 0.98 -6.00 11.39
C LYS A 217 0.09 -7.24 11.32
N ILE A 218 0.56 -8.33 10.74
CA ILE A 218 -0.29 -9.52 10.57
C ILE A 218 -0.57 -10.15 11.92
N VAL A 219 -1.86 -10.19 12.26
CA VAL A 219 -2.38 -10.81 13.49
C VAL A 219 -3.08 -12.14 13.16
N SER A 220 -3.77 -12.23 12.00
CA SER A 220 -4.48 -13.45 11.55
C SER A 220 -4.69 -13.45 10.04
N VAL A 221 -4.99 -14.65 9.48
CA VAL A 221 -5.35 -14.81 8.05
C VAL A 221 -6.57 -13.96 7.71
N GLU A 222 -7.59 -13.97 8.59
CA GLU A 222 -8.81 -13.21 8.40
C GLU A 222 -8.55 -11.70 8.29
N SER A 223 -7.62 -11.18 9.10
CA SER A 223 -7.26 -9.75 9.05
C SER A 223 -6.58 -9.36 7.74
N VAL A 224 -5.75 -10.24 7.17
CA VAL A 224 -5.14 -10.04 5.86
C VAL A 224 -6.19 -10.06 4.75
N VAL A 225 -7.07 -11.07 4.76
CA VAL A 225 -8.17 -11.18 3.78
C VAL A 225 -9.04 -9.94 3.80
N GLN A 226 -9.45 -9.46 4.98
CA GLN A 226 -10.25 -8.25 5.10
C GLN A 226 -9.49 -7.00 4.60
N CYS A 227 -8.21 -6.89 4.88
CA CYS A 227 -7.37 -5.79 4.38
C CYS A 227 -7.34 -5.76 2.85
N LEU A 228 -7.10 -6.93 2.22
CA LEU A 228 -7.03 -7.05 0.76
C LEU A 228 -8.38 -6.75 0.10
N ILE A 229 -9.48 -7.33 0.61
CA ILE A 229 -10.83 -7.11 0.06
C ILE A 229 -11.23 -5.64 0.20
N SER A 230 -11.11 -5.07 1.41
CA SER A 230 -11.54 -3.69 1.66
C SER A 230 -10.78 -2.69 0.81
N TYR A 231 -9.45 -2.84 0.70
CA TYR A 231 -8.63 -1.98 -0.13
C TYR A 231 -8.98 -2.10 -1.62
N ASN A 232 -9.13 -3.34 -2.11
CA ASN A 232 -9.50 -3.59 -3.50
C ASN A 232 -10.88 -2.98 -3.84
N GLU A 233 -11.87 -3.16 -2.96
CA GLU A 233 -13.21 -2.58 -3.15
C GLU A 233 -13.17 -1.05 -3.17
N GLU A 234 -12.37 -0.43 -2.30
CA GLU A 234 -12.21 1.02 -2.26
C GLU A 234 -11.56 1.55 -3.54
N GLN A 235 -10.47 0.93 -3.99
CA GLN A 235 -9.77 1.34 -5.21
C GLN A 235 -10.60 1.10 -6.47
N CYS A 236 -11.31 -0.02 -6.57
CA CYS A 236 -12.24 -0.28 -7.67
C CYS A 236 -13.38 0.75 -7.68
N HIS A 237 -13.90 1.13 -6.51
CA HIS A 237 -14.93 2.14 -6.40
C HIS A 237 -14.41 3.53 -6.81
N GLU A 238 -13.24 3.92 -6.36
CA GLU A 238 -12.60 5.18 -6.72
C GLU A 238 -12.32 5.25 -8.23
N SER A 239 -11.79 4.18 -8.82
CA SER A 239 -11.58 4.07 -10.26
C SER A 239 -12.89 4.19 -11.03
N PHE A 240 -13.96 3.57 -10.53
CA PHE A 240 -15.29 3.72 -11.11
C PHE A 240 -15.79 5.16 -11.08
N LEU A 241 -15.64 5.86 -9.94
CA LEU A 241 -16.10 7.24 -9.80
C LEU A 241 -15.40 8.21 -10.76
N ASN A 242 -14.13 7.93 -11.08
CA ASN A 242 -13.29 8.75 -11.96
C ASN A 242 -13.47 8.42 -13.45
N GLY A 243 -14.19 7.34 -13.79
CA GLY A 243 -14.43 6.86 -15.14
C GLY A 243 -15.75 7.36 -15.75
N LEU A 244 -15.94 7.02 -17.04
CA LEU A 244 -17.21 7.11 -17.76
C LEU A 244 -17.78 5.69 -17.92
N HIS A 245 -19.08 5.51 -17.66
CA HIS A 245 -19.72 4.20 -17.69
C HIS A 245 -21.09 4.23 -18.33
N ASP A 246 -21.44 3.14 -18.98
CA ASP A 246 -22.78 2.96 -19.56
C ASP A 246 -23.78 2.52 -18.49
N CYS A 247 -24.90 3.23 -18.40
CA CYS A 247 -26.01 2.81 -17.56
C CYS A 247 -26.81 1.68 -18.24
N MET A 248 -26.90 0.52 -17.62
CA MET A 248 -27.62 -0.66 -18.16
C MET A 248 -29.15 -0.47 -18.30
N ILE A 249 -29.71 0.66 -17.85
CA ILE A 249 -31.14 0.98 -17.99
C ILE A 249 -31.38 1.90 -19.19
N CYS A 250 -30.62 2.98 -19.33
CA CYS A 250 -30.82 3.95 -20.42
C CYS A 250 -29.82 3.79 -21.58
N PHE A 251 -28.79 2.94 -21.40
CA PHE A 251 -27.72 2.71 -22.37
C PHE A 251 -26.98 3.99 -22.79
N CYS A 252 -26.94 4.97 -21.90
CA CYS A 252 -26.19 6.21 -22.08
C CYS A 252 -24.96 6.20 -21.19
N GLU A 253 -23.88 6.80 -21.68
CA GLU A 253 -22.66 7.01 -20.94
C GLU A 253 -22.82 8.18 -19.97
N HIS A 254 -22.36 7.98 -18.73
CA HIS A 254 -22.39 8.99 -17.67
C HIS A 254 -21.09 8.93 -16.85
N PRO A 255 -20.67 10.05 -16.21
CA PRO A 255 -19.59 10.02 -15.22
C PRO A 255 -19.94 9.08 -14.05
N GLY A 256 -18.96 8.35 -13.51
CA GLY A 256 -19.17 7.45 -12.38
C GLY A 256 -19.80 8.12 -11.16
N LEU A 257 -19.53 9.42 -10.95
CA LEU A 257 -20.16 10.25 -9.90
C LEU A 257 -21.69 10.38 -10.04
N ASP A 258 -22.23 10.18 -11.24
CA ASP A 258 -23.67 10.23 -11.50
C ASP A 258 -24.36 8.88 -11.27
N PHE A 259 -23.61 7.85 -10.81
CA PHE A 259 -24.17 6.55 -10.51
C PHE A 259 -24.50 6.41 -9.02
N ILE A 260 -25.42 5.49 -8.75
CA ILE A 260 -25.79 5.05 -7.41
C ILE A 260 -25.43 3.56 -7.31
N LYS A 261 -24.59 3.20 -6.33
CA LYS A 261 -24.29 1.81 -5.98
C LYS A 261 -25.42 1.25 -5.12
N LEU A 262 -26.01 0.14 -5.53
CA LEU A 262 -27.01 -0.56 -4.76
C LEU A 262 -26.37 -1.57 -3.78
N PRO A 263 -27.11 -2.03 -2.75
CA PRO A 263 -26.62 -3.08 -1.84
C PRO A 263 -26.24 -4.40 -2.52
N CYS A 264 -26.79 -4.66 -3.72
CA CYS A 264 -26.43 -5.80 -4.58
C CYS A 264 -25.20 -5.55 -5.45
N LEU A 265 -24.44 -4.49 -5.16
CA LEU A 265 -23.21 -4.07 -5.84
C LEU A 265 -23.38 -3.57 -7.30
N HIS A 266 -24.61 -3.52 -7.83
CA HIS A 266 -24.86 -2.95 -9.15
C HIS A 266 -24.90 -1.42 -9.12
N TYR A 267 -24.50 -0.82 -10.25
CA TYR A 267 -24.47 0.64 -10.45
C TYR A 267 -25.45 1.06 -11.53
N TYR A 268 -26.24 2.09 -11.24
CA TYR A 268 -27.18 2.69 -12.20
C TYR A 268 -27.12 4.21 -12.12
N CYS A 269 -27.30 4.90 -13.25
CA CYS A 269 -27.28 6.35 -13.23
C CYS A 269 -28.42 6.89 -12.33
N ARG A 270 -28.14 7.98 -11.63
CA ARG A 270 -29.05 8.63 -10.67
C ARG A 270 -30.42 8.90 -11.29
N ARG A 271 -30.44 9.36 -12.55
CA ARG A 271 -31.67 9.69 -13.27
C ARG A 271 -32.59 8.46 -13.47
N CYS A 272 -32.03 7.33 -13.84
CA CYS A 272 -32.80 6.09 -13.98
C CYS A 272 -33.32 5.60 -12.63
N MET A 273 -32.51 5.65 -11.58
CA MET A 273 -32.92 5.25 -10.23
C MET A 273 -33.98 6.16 -9.63
N GLU A 274 -33.93 7.47 -9.85
CA GLU A 274 -34.97 8.37 -9.44
C GLU A 274 -36.30 8.09 -10.18
N THR A 275 -36.22 7.82 -11.48
CA THR A 275 -37.41 7.48 -12.27
C THR A 275 -38.04 6.18 -11.77
N TYR A 276 -37.22 5.15 -11.57
CA TYR A 276 -37.63 3.85 -11.02
C TYR A 276 -38.30 3.99 -9.64
N SER A 277 -37.66 4.72 -8.72
CA SER A 277 -38.18 4.95 -7.37
C SER A 277 -39.52 5.71 -7.40
N ARG A 278 -39.64 6.72 -8.26
CA ARG A 278 -40.89 7.48 -8.41
C ARG A 278 -42.04 6.61 -8.94
N MET A 279 -41.77 5.67 -9.83
CA MET A 279 -42.77 4.73 -10.34
C MET A 279 -43.29 3.82 -9.22
N HIS A 280 -42.40 3.21 -8.46
CA HIS A 280 -42.75 2.33 -7.34
C HIS A 280 -43.50 3.04 -6.21
N VAL A 281 -43.14 4.26 -5.88
CA VAL A 281 -43.87 5.10 -4.89
C VAL A 281 -45.29 5.41 -5.37
N LYS A 282 -45.48 5.70 -6.67
CA LYS A 282 -46.79 5.96 -7.25
C LYS A 282 -47.71 4.75 -7.28
N GLU A 283 -47.13 3.55 -7.48
CA GLU A 283 -47.86 2.27 -7.52
C GLU A 283 -48.18 1.72 -6.12
N GLY A 284 -47.77 2.38 -5.05
CA GLY A 284 -48.05 2.01 -3.66
C GLY A 284 -47.26 0.77 -3.18
N ASN A 285 -46.27 0.33 -3.94
CA ASN A 285 -45.42 -0.80 -3.60
C ASN A 285 -44.28 -0.34 -2.66
N GLY A 286 -44.64 0.03 -1.43
CA GLY A 286 -43.69 0.47 -0.39
C GLY A 286 -42.82 -0.63 0.23
N TYR A 287 -42.84 -1.83 -0.28
CA TYR A 287 -42.04 -2.95 0.21
C TYR A 287 -40.90 -3.25 -0.77
N GLY A 288 -39.71 -2.78 -0.40
CA GLY A 288 -38.44 -3.23 -0.93
C GLY A 288 -38.25 -3.04 -2.45
N ILE A 289 -37.34 -2.18 -2.82
CA ILE A 289 -36.83 -2.13 -4.21
C ILE A 289 -36.08 -3.45 -4.45
N VAL A 290 -36.80 -4.46 -4.92
CA VAL A 290 -36.19 -5.71 -5.37
C VAL A 290 -35.91 -5.57 -6.85
N VAL A 291 -34.67 -5.37 -7.20
CA VAL A 291 -34.19 -5.49 -8.58
C VAL A 291 -33.97 -6.98 -8.82
N SER A 292 -34.98 -7.68 -9.32
CA SER A 292 -34.81 -9.05 -9.81
C SER A 292 -34.44 -8.99 -11.29
N TRP A 293 -33.37 -9.66 -11.62
CA TRP A 293 -32.92 -9.97 -12.99
C TRP A 293 -33.17 -11.42 -13.33
#